data_080de4e4be22ccdfccb95c94cb4c68c7
#
_entry.id   080de4e4be22ccdfccb95c94cb4c68c7
#
_cell.length_a   1.000
_cell.length_b   1.000
_cell.length_c   1.000
_cell.angle_alpha   90.00
_cell.angle_beta   90.00
_cell.angle_gamma   90.00
#
_symmetry.space_group_name_H-M   'P 1'
#
loop_
_entity.id
_entity.type
_entity.pdbx_description
1 polymer ?
#
loop_
_entity_poly.entity_id
_entity_poly.type
_entity_poly.pdbx_seq_one_letter_code
_entity_poly.pdbx_strand_id
1 'polypeptide(L)'
;MIKYIFALTLLLSGSVCADQIQGLVIRVLDGDTLEILQARHPVRIRLVNIDAPEKKQPFGRWSMNQLKSLVANTPVTVTYTQTDRYGRILGRVYTEDGMEVNRWLVQHGAAWVYPDFNTDYTLPAYQREAR
;
A
#
# COMPACT_ATOMS: atom_id res chain seq x y z
N MET A 1 -36.38 21.32 25.25
CA MET A 1 -35.19 21.29 25.69
C MET A 1 -34.52 20.07 25.68
N ILE A 2 -34.58 19.19 25.46
CA ILE A 2 -33.93 18.04 25.62
C ILE A 2 -33.55 17.42 24.43
N LYS A 3 -33.87 17.80 23.40
CA LYS A 3 -33.60 17.20 22.29
C LYS A 3 -32.25 16.97 21.88
N TYR A 4 -31.41 17.49 22.23
CA TYR A 4 -30.15 17.37 21.73
C TYR A 4 -29.51 16.10 21.82
N ILE A 5 -29.79 15.37 22.58
CA ILE A 5 -29.13 14.23 22.83
C ILE A 5 -28.87 13.27 21.80
N PHE A 6 -29.62 13.02 20.96
CA PHE A 6 -29.38 11.94 20.13
C PHE A 6 -28.32 12.07 19.17
N ALA A 7 -28.09 13.08 18.73
CA ALA A 7 -27.13 13.20 17.71
C ALA A 7 -25.92 12.39 17.88
N LEU A 8 -25.46 12.29 19.02
CA LEU A 8 -24.24 11.63 19.18
C LEU A 8 -24.23 10.22 18.91
N THR A 9 -25.22 9.60 19.05
CA THR A 9 -25.18 8.20 18.93
C THR A 9 -24.68 7.76 17.61
N LEU A 10 -25.00 8.42 16.63
CA LEU A 10 -24.61 7.99 15.38
C LEU A 10 -23.21 7.92 15.16
N LEU A 11 -22.53 8.80 15.67
CA LEU A 11 -21.15 8.82 15.45
C LEU A 11 -20.50 7.57 15.78
N LEU A 12 -21.08 6.90 16.59
CA LEU A 12 -20.38 5.74 17.03
C LEU A 12 -20.53 4.63 16.11
N SER A 13 -21.26 4.75 15.16
CA SER A 13 -21.39 3.69 14.30
C SER A 13 -20.06 3.27 13.93
N GLY A 14 -19.18 3.76 14.46
CA GLY A 14 -17.97 3.16 14.54
C GLY A 14 -17.43 2.51 13.39
N SER A 15 -17.31 3.05 12.45
CA SER A 15 -16.71 2.42 11.38
C SER A 15 -15.26 2.38 11.60
N VAL A 16 -14.68 1.37 11.20
CA VAL A 16 -13.25 1.23 11.22
C VAL A 16 -12.77 2.01 10.03
N CYS A 17 -12.13 3.09 10.24
CA CYS A 17 -11.60 3.88 9.15
C CYS A 17 -10.14 3.54 8.94
N ALA A 18 -9.72 3.39 7.73
CA ALA A 18 -8.32 3.26 7.41
C ALA A 18 -7.64 4.58 7.69
N ASP A 19 -6.45 4.52 8.21
CA ASP A 19 -5.62 5.70 8.36
C ASP A 19 -5.02 6.06 7.00
N GLN A 20 -4.62 7.30 6.87
CA GLN A 20 -4.04 7.79 5.63
C GLN A 20 -2.86 8.68 5.93
N ILE A 21 -1.76 8.47 5.25
CA ILE A 21 -0.59 9.33 5.35
C ILE A 21 -0.10 9.68 3.96
N GLN A 22 0.64 10.76 3.85
CA GLN A 22 1.21 11.19 2.59
C GLN A 22 2.68 11.50 2.80
N GLY A 23 3.47 11.28 1.79
CA GLY A 23 4.89 11.60 1.86
C GLY A 23 5.60 11.36 0.55
N LEU A 24 6.80 11.91 0.46
CA LEU A 24 7.65 11.72 -0.69
C LEU A 24 8.34 10.37 -0.59
N VAL A 25 8.34 9.60 -1.66
CA VAL A 25 9.08 8.34 -1.68
C VAL A 25 10.56 8.64 -1.77
N ILE A 26 11.31 8.26 -0.74
CA ILE A 26 12.75 8.53 -0.67
C ILE A 26 13.59 7.30 -0.96
N ARG A 27 13.02 6.11 -0.87
CA ARG A 27 13.74 4.86 -1.17
C ARG A 27 12.77 3.77 -1.59
N VAL A 28 13.23 2.92 -2.49
CA VAL A 28 12.54 1.68 -2.82
C VAL A 28 13.51 0.57 -2.47
N LEU A 29 13.10 -0.34 -1.59
CA LEU A 29 13.98 -1.39 -1.09
C LEU A 29 13.83 -2.70 -1.85
N ASP A 30 12.61 -3.04 -2.20
CA ASP A 30 12.29 -4.25 -2.97
C ASP A 30 11.07 -3.94 -3.82
N GLY A 31 10.61 -4.88 -4.61
CA GLY A 31 9.43 -4.68 -5.44
C GLY A 31 8.12 -4.51 -4.67
N ASP A 32 8.15 -4.67 -3.35
CA ASP A 32 6.95 -4.54 -2.50
C ASP A 32 7.20 -3.69 -1.26
N THR A 33 8.33 -3.00 -1.17
CA THR A 33 8.67 -2.23 0.04
C THR A 33 9.35 -0.92 -0.33
N LEU A 34 8.87 0.15 0.26
CA LEU A 34 9.43 1.47 0.03
C LEU A 34 9.45 2.29 1.33
N GLU A 35 10.12 3.44 1.29
CA GLU A 35 10.10 4.39 2.41
C GLU A 35 9.63 5.73 1.93
N ILE A 36 8.78 6.36 2.71
CA ILE A 36 8.34 7.71 2.47
C ILE A 36 8.85 8.62 3.59
N LEU A 37 8.98 9.90 3.28
CA LEU A 37 9.37 10.87 4.29
C LEU A 37 8.11 11.56 4.79
N GLN A 38 7.83 11.40 6.08
CA GLN A 38 6.70 12.04 6.70
C GLN A 38 7.18 12.85 7.89
N ALA A 39 6.94 14.16 7.85
CA ALA A 39 7.36 15.05 8.92
C ALA A 39 8.84 14.86 9.28
N ARG A 40 9.68 14.74 8.27
CA ARG A 40 11.14 14.54 8.41
C ARG A 40 11.56 13.19 8.97
N HIS A 41 10.63 12.25 9.07
CA HIS A 41 10.95 10.90 9.52
C HIS A 41 10.69 9.90 8.41
N PRO A 42 11.61 8.97 8.15
CA PRO A 42 11.36 7.93 7.16
C PRO A 42 10.37 6.92 7.74
N VAL A 43 9.40 6.55 6.95
CA VAL A 43 8.39 5.56 7.33
C VAL A 43 8.43 4.46 6.30
N ARG A 44 8.60 3.22 6.75
CA ARG A 44 8.69 2.08 5.84
C ARG A 44 7.30 1.52 5.57
N ILE A 45 7.00 1.34 4.29
CA ILE A 45 5.72 0.84 3.82
C ILE A 45 5.93 -0.50 3.14
N ARG A 46 5.25 -1.53 3.61
CA ARG A 46 5.18 -2.82 2.95
C ARG A 46 3.86 -2.82 2.19
N LEU A 47 3.92 -2.97 0.88
CA LEU A 47 2.69 -2.96 0.08
C LEU A 47 1.85 -4.18 0.44
N VAL A 48 0.62 -3.95 0.86
CA VAL A 48 -0.25 -4.98 1.40
C VAL A 48 -0.83 -5.84 0.28
N ASN A 49 -1.16 -7.07 0.59
CA ASN A 49 -1.83 -8.04 -0.30
C ASN A 49 -0.97 -8.60 -1.43
N ILE A 50 0.23 -8.13 -1.60
CA ILE A 50 1.10 -8.57 -2.69
C ILE A 50 2.46 -8.99 -2.16
N ASP A 51 3.18 -9.73 -2.96
CA ASP A 51 4.53 -10.14 -2.66
C ASP A 51 5.35 -10.04 -3.95
N ALA A 52 6.61 -9.71 -3.84
CA ALA A 52 7.50 -9.61 -4.98
C ALA A 52 8.79 -10.35 -4.68
N PRO A 53 9.54 -10.80 -5.69
CA PRO A 53 10.80 -11.45 -5.42
C PRO A 53 11.76 -10.46 -4.76
N GLU A 54 12.53 -10.95 -3.81
CA GLU A 54 13.52 -10.12 -3.15
C GLU A 54 14.58 -9.67 -4.16
N LYS A 55 15.21 -8.55 -3.87
CA LYS A 55 16.16 -7.93 -4.78
C LYS A 55 17.21 -8.90 -5.32
N LYS A 56 17.63 -9.87 -4.54
CA LYS A 56 18.66 -10.83 -4.94
C LYS A 56 18.12 -12.06 -5.66
N GLN A 57 16.81 -12.23 -5.69
CA GLN A 57 16.19 -13.36 -6.38
C GLN A 57 16.04 -13.05 -7.86
N PRO A 58 15.84 -14.07 -8.71
CA PRO A 58 15.54 -13.83 -10.11
C PRO A 58 14.33 -12.89 -10.25
N PHE A 59 14.43 -11.96 -11.19
CA PHE A 59 13.42 -10.92 -11.40
C PHE A 59 13.25 -9.93 -10.24
N GLY A 60 13.98 -10.11 -9.13
CA GLY A 60 13.83 -9.20 -7.99
C GLY A 60 14.22 -7.76 -8.34
N ARG A 61 15.33 -7.60 -9.04
CA ARG A 61 15.77 -6.28 -9.44
C ARG A 61 14.79 -5.64 -10.44
N TRP A 62 14.26 -6.45 -11.35
CA TRP A 62 13.30 -5.97 -12.32
C TRP A 62 12.02 -5.49 -11.61
N SER A 63 11.51 -6.28 -10.65
CA SER A 63 10.33 -5.87 -9.88
C SER A 63 10.57 -4.58 -9.12
N MET A 64 11.73 -4.48 -8.47
CA MET A 64 12.09 -3.26 -7.75
C MET A 64 12.15 -2.06 -8.69
N ASN A 65 12.68 -2.25 -9.89
CA ASN A 65 12.77 -1.17 -10.87
C ASN A 65 11.39 -0.77 -11.41
N GLN A 66 10.46 -1.71 -11.50
CA GLN A 66 9.09 -1.38 -11.85
C GLN A 66 8.47 -0.46 -10.79
N LEU A 67 8.65 -0.79 -9.53
CA LEU A 67 8.14 0.06 -8.46
C LEU A 67 8.83 1.43 -8.48
N LYS A 68 10.14 1.45 -8.67
CA LYS A 68 10.87 2.71 -8.76
C LYS A 68 10.34 3.60 -9.89
N SER A 69 10.05 3.02 -11.02
CA SER A 69 9.60 3.81 -12.16
C SER A 69 8.26 4.48 -11.91
N LEU A 70 7.46 3.92 -11.02
CA LEU A 70 6.16 4.48 -10.70
C LEU A 70 6.23 5.58 -9.64
N VAL A 71 7.08 5.42 -8.64
CA VAL A 71 6.96 6.23 -7.43
C VAL A 71 8.24 6.91 -6.95
N ALA A 72 9.40 6.56 -7.47
CA ALA A 72 10.65 7.11 -6.94
C ALA A 72 10.66 8.63 -7.01
N ASN A 73 10.96 9.26 -5.88
CA ASN A 73 11.03 10.71 -5.76
C ASN A 73 9.71 11.42 -6.04
N THR A 74 8.59 10.73 -5.89
CA THR A 74 7.27 11.35 -6.06
C THR A 74 6.48 11.29 -4.76
N PRO A 75 5.54 12.20 -4.54
CA PRO A 75 4.66 12.11 -3.40
C PRO A 75 3.61 11.04 -3.64
N VAL A 76 3.29 10.29 -2.59
CA VAL A 76 2.27 9.25 -2.65
C VAL A 76 1.35 9.38 -1.46
N THR A 77 0.17 8.78 -1.57
CA THR A 77 -0.77 8.62 -0.46
C THR A 77 -0.80 7.15 -0.10
N VAL A 78 -0.75 6.86 1.18
CA VAL A 78 -0.79 5.48 1.68
C VAL A 78 -1.99 5.34 2.60
N THR A 79 -2.87 4.37 2.30
CA THR A 79 -3.97 4.03 3.20
C THR A 79 -3.62 2.72 3.89
N TYR A 80 -3.92 2.61 5.18
CA TYR A 80 -3.57 1.41 5.93
C TYR A 80 -4.47 1.24 7.15
N THR A 81 -4.57 0.00 7.60
CA THR A 81 -5.28 -0.33 8.85
C THR A 81 -4.38 -1.06 9.81
N GLN A 82 -3.20 -1.48 9.38
CA GLN A 82 -2.33 -2.31 10.20
C GLN A 82 -0.87 -1.93 10.03
N THR A 83 -0.09 -2.23 11.05
CA THR A 83 1.36 -2.24 10.96
C THR A 83 1.82 -3.65 11.30
N ASP A 84 2.98 -4.06 10.82
CA ASP A 84 3.49 -5.38 11.17
C ASP A 84 4.39 -5.28 12.41
N ARG A 85 4.86 -6.42 12.88
CA ARG A 85 5.67 -6.46 14.10
C ARG A 85 7.06 -5.84 13.92
N TYR A 86 7.45 -5.50 12.72
CA TYR A 86 8.72 -4.84 12.47
C TYR A 86 8.54 -3.33 12.31
N GLY A 87 7.36 -2.82 12.58
CA GLY A 87 7.08 -1.39 12.47
C GLY A 87 6.79 -0.89 11.08
N ARG A 88 6.64 -1.78 10.10
CA ARG A 88 6.28 -1.36 8.75
C ARG A 88 4.77 -1.17 8.66
N ILE A 89 4.36 -0.15 7.94
CA ILE A 89 2.94 0.06 7.64
C ILE A 89 2.56 -0.88 6.50
N LEU A 90 1.47 -1.62 6.68
CA LEU A 90 0.95 -2.47 5.62
C LEU A 90 -0.07 -1.66 4.84
N GLY A 91 0.31 -1.16 3.69
CA GLY A 91 -0.49 -0.14 3.04
C GLY A 91 -0.76 -0.33 1.57
N ARG A 92 -1.79 0.38 1.12
CA ARG A 92 -2.06 0.56 -0.30
C ARG A 92 -1.50 1.90 -0.69
N VAL A 93 -0.69 1.92 -1.73
CA VAL A 93 0.00 3.12 -2.18
C VAL A 93 -0.68 3.67 -3.41
N TYR A 94 -0.94 4.97 -3.42
CA TYR A 94 -1.58 5.64 -4.55
C TYR A 94 -0.70 6.77 -5.04
N THR A 95 -0.58 6.90 -6.34
CA THR A 95 0.15 8.01 -6.95
C THR A 95 -0.70 9.28 -6.87
N GLU A 96 -0.12 10.40 -7.27
CA GLU A 96 -0.85 11.68 -7.24
C GLU A 96 -2.08 11.68 -8.12
N ASP A 97 -2.06 10.94 -9.21
CA ASP A 97 -3.21 10.85 -10.10
C ASP A 97 -4.19 9.74 -9.70
N GLY A 98 -3.99 9.14 -8.56
CA GLY A 98 -4.97 8.18 -8.01
C GLY A 98 -4.78 6.74 -8.43
N MET A 99 -3.68 6.40 -9.10
CA MET A 99 -3.45 5.01 -9.50
C MET A 99 -2.99 4.19 -8.29
N GLU A 100 -3.60 3.03 -8.08
CA GLU A 100 -3.20 2.14 -7.00
C GLU A 100 -1.98 1.32 -7.45
N VAL A 101 -0.86 1.56 -6.81
CA VAL A 101 0.40 0.94 -7.18
C VAL A 101 0.39 -0.57 -6.92
N ASN A 102 -0.19 -1.01 -5.81
CA ASN A 102 -0.27 -2.43 -5.50
C ASN A 102 -0.93 -3.21 -6.64
N ARG A 103 -2.03 -2.70 -7.15
CA ARG A 103 -2.76 -3.33 -8.24
C ARG A 103 -1.98 -3.30 -9.56
N TRP A 104 -1.35 -2.18 -9.84
CA TRP A 104 -0.56 -2.04 -11.06
C TRP A 104 0.56 -3.10 -11.13
N LEU A 105 1.23 -3.32 -10.00
CA LEU A 105 2.33 -4.30 -9.95
C LEU A 105 1.84 -5.71 -10.24
N VAL A 106 0.67 -6.08 -9.74
CA VAL A 106 0.09 -7.39 -10.04
C VAL A 106 -0.33 -7.47 -11.50
N GLN A 107 -0.97 -6.43 -12.01
CA GLN A 107 -1.41 -6.40 -13.40
C GLN A 107 -0.26 -6.57 -14.39
N HIS A 108 0.91 -6.07 -14.05
CA HIS A 108 2.07 -6.08 -14.93
C HIS A 108 3.07 -7.19 -14.60
N GLY A 109 2.69 -8.10 -13.72
CA GLY A 109 3.54 -9.25 -13.41
C GLY A 109 4.75 -8.96 -12.54
N ALA A 110 4.83 -7.76 -11.95
CA ALA A 110 5.94 -7.39 -11.10
C ALA A 110 5.79 -7.91 -9.67
N ALA A 111 4.60 -8.31 -9.30
CA ALA A 111 4.31 -8.90 -8.00
C ALA A 111 3.17 -9.89 -8.16
N TRP A 112 2.98 -10.74 -7.16
CA TRP A 112 1.87 -11.68 -7.15
C TRP A 112 1.02 -11.47 -5.90
N VAL A 113 -0.19 -11.99 -5.92
CA VAL A 113 -1.10 -11.89 -4.77
C VAL A 113 -0.57 -12.74 -3.63
N TYR A 114 -0.58 -12.18 -2.42
CA TYR A 114 -0.19 -12.92 -1.22
C TYR A 114 -1.48 -13.59 -0.69
N PRO A 115 -1.74 -14.83 -1.02
CA PRO A 115 -3.06 -15.41 -0.82
C PRO A 115 -3.50 -15.52 0.64
N ASP A 116 -2.58 -15.78 1.54
CA ASP A 116 -2.93 -16.01 2.94
C ASP A 116 -3.42 -14.76 3.66
N PHE A 117 -3.06 -13.58 3.15
CA PHE A 117 -3.39 -12.33 3.82
C PHE A 117 -4.08 -11.35 2.88
N ASN A 118 -4.50 -11.81 1.72
CA ASN A 118 -5.11 -10.91 0.75
C ASN A 118 -6.51 -10.47 1.18
N THR A 119 -6.73 -9.17 1.20
CA THR A 119 -8.04 -8.59 1.49
C THR A 119 -8.67 -7.95 0.25
N ASP A 120 -8.01 -8.00 -0.89
CA ASP A 120 -8.53 -7.44 -2.14
C ASP A 120 -8.91 -8.56 -3.10
N TYR A 121 -10.18 -8.86 -3.17
CA TYR A 121 -10.69 -9.98 -3.96
C TYR A 121 -10.57 -9.79 -5.47
N THR A 122 -10.22 -8.59 -5.92
CA THR A 122 -10.05 -8.34 -7.35
C THR A 122 -8.66 -8.71 -7.84
N LEU A 123 -7.66 -8.74 -6.95
CA LEU A 123 -6.27 -8.97 -7.34
C LEU A 123 -6.03 -10.31 -8.03
N PRO A 124 -6.63 -11.43 -7.61
CA PRO A 124 -6.38 -12.69 -8.31
C PRO A 124 -6.72 -12.65 -9.80
N ALA A 125 -7.75 -11.90 -10.19
CA ALA A 125 -8.10 -11.78 -11.60
C ALA A 125 -7.02 -11.02 -12.35
N TYR A 126 -6.49 -9.95 -11.78
CA TYR A 126 -5.41 -9.20 -12.40
C TYR A 126 -4.14 -10.04 -12.51
N GLN A 127 -3.88 -10.89 -11.53
CA GLN A 127 -2.73 -11.77 -11.58
C GLN A 127 -2.87 -12.76 -12.74
N ARG A 128 -4.06 -13.30 -12.97
CA ARG A 128 -4.29 -14.20 -14.09
C ARG A 128 -4.09 -13.50 -15.42
N GLU A 129 -4.50 -12.25 -15.54
CA GLU A 129 -4.31 -11.49 -16.75
C GLU A 129 -2.83 -11.22 -17.04
N ALA A 130 -2.01 -11.10 -16.02
CA ALA A 130 -0.59 -10.79 -16.18
C ALA A 130 0.20 -12.00 -16.69
N ARG A 131 -0.35 -13.19 -16.64
CA ARG A 131 0.33 -14.38 -17.14
C ARG A 131 0.08 -14.58 -18.65
#